data_22d598aa2d439bbfe7b09d4d3fef4ccc
#
_entry.id   22d598aa2d439bbfe7b09d4d3fef4ccc
#
_cell.length_a   1.000
_cell.length_b   1.000
_cell.length_c   1.000
_cell.angle_alpha   90.00
_cell.angle_beta   90.00
_cell.angle_gamma   90.00
#
_symmetry.space_group_name_H-M   'P 1'
#
loop_
_entity.id
_entity.type
_entity.pdbx_description
1 polymer ?
#
loop_
_entity_poly.entity_id
_entity_poly.type
_entity_poly.pdbx_seq_one_letter_code
_entity_poly.pdbx_strand_id
1 'polypeptide(L)'
;MREPLAGTQTLIEAKGVSFAYGRQPVLEDVDLEVRAGEFVALVGPNGSGKSTLLRVLLGSLDPSSGTVRLFGEPPSRFADRARIGYVPQRPVLDSEVPATVEEIVTTGRLARRGWWRPLHRDDHEQVGHALDSVGLGDLASQPLNELSGGQQQRAFIARAFAGEPDLLVLDEPIAGVDAESQRRFRDSITHLIEEHGAGVLLVSHELSAVASDLDRVVVLKRRVVFDGPPAELAASGVSLGVHPEDLPLWLEELR
;
A
#
# COMPACT_ATOMS: atom_id res chain seq x y z
N MET A 1 3.54 -6.60 21.91
CA MET A 1 2.95 -7.45 20.86
C MET A 1 1.45 -7.21 20.91
N ARG A 2 0.84 -6.70 19.85
CA ARG A 2 -0.63 -6.59 19.73
C ARG A 2 -1.17 -7.95 19.30
N GLU A 3 -2.37 -8.32 19.73
CA GLU A 3 -3.07 -9.46 19.16
C GLU A 3 -3.37 -9.21 17.68
N PRO A 4 -3.24 -10.23 16.81
CA PRO A 4 -3.62 -10.12 15.41
C PRO A 4 -5.07 -9.64 15.29
N LEU A 5 -5.35 -8.76 14.32
CA LEU A 5 -6.71 -8.29 14.09
C LEU A 5 -7.57 -9.46 13.59
N ALA A 6 -8.82 -9.56 14.08
CA ALA A 6 -9.75 -10.53 13.55
C ALA A 6 -10.09 -10.19 12.09
N GLY A 7 -10.07 -11.18 11.18
CA GLY A 7 -10.31 -11.02 9.75
C GLY A 7 -11.70 -10.43 9.38
N THR A 8 -12.53 -10.14 10.36
CA THR A 8 -13.83 -9.45 10.20
C THR A 8 -13.78 -7.95 10.43
N GLN A 9 -12.63 -7.40 10.90
CA GLN A 9 -12.53 -5.96 11.18
C GLN A 9 -12.32 -5.17 9.88
N THR A 10 -13.21 -4.23 9.60
CA THR A 10 -13.05 -3.27 8.50
C THR A 10 -12.02 -2.21 8.88
N LEU A 11 -11.00 -2.05 8.04
CA LEU A 11 -9.90 -1.08 8.21
C LEU A 11 -10.15 0.19 7.40
N ILE A 12 -10.63 0.02 6.16
CA ILE A 12 -11.10 1.10 5.27
C ILE A 12 -12.53 0.82 4.88
N GLU A 13 -13.39 1.82 4.97
CA GLU A 13 -14.72 1.81 4.41
C GLU A 13 -14.97 3.12 3.65
N ALA A 14 -15.30 3.02 2.36
CA ALA A 14 -15.76 4.12 1.52
C ALA A 14 -17.14 3.76 0.99
N LYS A 15 -18.12 4.67 1.16
CA LYS A 15 -19.51 4.48 0.71
C LYS A 15 -19.99 5.69 -0.09
N GLY A 16 -20.35 5.45 -1.36
CA GLY A 16 -20.89 6.45 -2.27
C GLY A 16 -19.93 7.62 -2.52
N VAL A 17 -18.60 7.37 -2.44
CA VAL A 17 -17.59 8.42 -2.48
C VAL A 17 -17.51 9.03 -3.86
N SER A 18 -17.72 10.35 -3.94
CA SER A 18 -17.48 11.15 -5.15
C SER A 18 -16.50 12.27 -4.87
N PHE A 19 -15.70 12.62 -5.88
CA PHE A 19 -14.73 13.71 -5.77
C PHE A 19 -14.52 14.39 -7.13
N ALA A 20 -14.36 15.73 -7.12
CA ALA A 20 -14.06 16.52 -8.31
C ALA A 20 -12.99 17.57 -8.02
N TYR A 21 -12.09 17.83 -8.97
CA TYR A 21 -11.23 19.02 -8.97
C TYR A 21 -11.97 20.16 -9.70
N GLY A 22 -12.50 21.09 -8.94
CA GLY A 22 -13.36 22.14 -9.48
C GLY A 22 -14.63 21.54 -10.11
N ARG A 23 -14.75 21.63 -11.44
CA ARG A 23 -15.92 21.06 -12.18
C ARG A 23 -15.62 19.71 -12.84
N GLN A 24 -14.40 19.21 -12.72
CA GLN A 24 -14.00 17.95 -13.36
C GLN A 24 -14.17 16.77 -12.38
N PRO A 25 -15.17 15.89 -12.61
CA PRO A 25 -15.37 14.71 -11.78
C PRO A 25 -14.23 13.73 -11.99
N VAL A 26 -13.71 13.17 -10.89
CA VAL A 26 -12.63 12.18 -10.86
C VAL A 26 -13.08 10.87 -10.24
N LEU A 27 -13.91 10.95 -9.18
CA LEU A 27 -14.54 9.81 -8.55
C LEU A 27 -16.05 10.01 -8.55
N GLU A 28 -16.80 8.97 -8.86
CA GLU A 28 -18.25 8.99 -8.96
C GLU A 28 -18.83 7.74 -8.30
N ASP A 29 -19.47 7.91 -7.13
CA ASP A 29 -20.20 6.86 -6.42
C ASP A 29 -19.35 5.60 -6.18
N VAL A 30 -18.20 5.78 -5.53
CA VAL A 30 -17.22 4.71 -5.28
C VAL A 30 -17.50 4.09 -3.93
N ASP A 31 -17.74 2.77 -3.94
CA ASP A 31 -17.73 1.92 -2.76
C ASP A 31 -16.44 1.10 -2.74
N LEU A 32 -15.78 1.03 -1.58
CA LEU A 32 -14.58 0.24 -1.35
C LEU A 32 -14.48 -0.13 0.13
N GLU A 33 -14.18 -1.39 0.40
CA GLU A 33 -13.88 -1.88 1.74
C GLU A 33 -12.55 -2.62 1.73
N VAL A 34 -11.75 -2.48 2.80
CA VAL A 34 -10.55 -3.29 3.05
C VAL A 34 -10.62 -3.80 4.48
N ARG A 35 -10.43 -5.10 4.66
CA ARG A 35 -10.52 -5.78 5.96
C ARG A 35 -9.16 -6.19 6.48
N ALA A 36 -9.10 -6.46 7.78
CA ALA A 36 -7.93 -7.08 8.40
C ALA A 36 -7.67 -8.46 7.78
N GLY A 37 -6.41 -8.75 7.51
CA GLY A 37 -5.99 -10.01 6.88
C GLY A 37 -6.34 -10.12 5.39
N GLU A 38 -6.83 -9.07 4.74
CA GLU A 38 -7.22 -9.08 3.33
C GLU A 38 -6.16 -8.41 2.46
N PHE A 39 -5.80 -9.02 1.33
CA PHE A 39 -4.94 -8.45 0.31
C PHE A 39 -5.76 -7.99 -0.91
N VAL A 40 -5.98 -6.69 -1.02
CA VAL A 40 -6.78 -6.06 -2.08
C VAL A 40 -5.89 -5.32 -3.06
N ALA A 41 -6.06 -5.58 -4.35
CA ALA A 41 -5.45 -4.79 -5.42
C ALA A 41 -6.45 -3.79 -6.01
N LEU A 42 -6.08 -2.51 -6.08
CA LEU A 42 -6.81 -1.46 -6.79
C LEU A 42 -6.13 -1.19 -8.12
N VAL A 43 -6.79 -1.56 -9.21
CA VAL A 43 -6.27 -1.43 -10.56
C VAL A 43 -7.13 -0.50 -11.42
N GLY A 44 -6.61 -0.06 -12.56
CA GLY A 44 -7.33 0.76 -13.51
C GLY A 44 -6.39 1.61 -14.35
N PRO A 45 -6.85 2.17 -15.49
CA PRO A 45 -6.03 2.96 -16.38
C PRO A 45 -5.47 4.22 -15.73
N ASN A 46 -4.45 4.81 -16.33
CA ASN A 46 -3.94 6.11 -15.91
C ASN A 46 -5.06 7.16 -15.98
N GLY A 47 -5.18 7.99 -14.96
CA GLY A 47 -6.25 8.99 -14.86
C GLY A 47 -7.61 8.43 -14.40
N SER A 48 -7.72 7.15 -14.03
CA SER A 48 -8.97 6.57 -13.51
C SER A 48 -9.38 7.05 -12.12
N GLY A 49 -8.48 7.75 -11.40
CA GLY A 49 -8.77 8.29 -10.07
C GLY A 49 -8.11 7.53 -8.91
N LYS A 50 -7.28 6.51 -9.14
CA LYS A 50 -6.66 5.68 -8.08
C LYS A 50 -5.94 6.51 -7.01
N SER A 51 -5.00 7.37 -7.41
CA SER A 51 -4.25 8.20 -6.45
C SER A 51 -5.14 9.26 -5.78
N THR A 52 -6.21 9.72 -6.46
CA THR A 52 -7.21 10.60 -5.84
C THR A 52 -8.02 9.82 -4.79
N LEU A 53 -8.43 8.59 -5.10
CA LEU A 53 -9.13 7.74 -4.16
C LEU A 53 -8.26 7.47 -2.93
N LEU A 54 -6.98 7.12 -3.08
CA LEU A 54 -6.07 6.96 -1.95
C LEU A 54 -5.99 8.21 -1.06
N ARG A 55 -5.88 9.40 -1.67
CA ARG A 55 -5.85 10.66 -0.91
C ARG A 55 -7.15 10.91 -0.14
N VAL A 56 -8.30 10.54 -0.71
CA VAL A 56 -9.60 10.64 -0.05
C VAL A 56 -9.69 9.61 1.07
N LEU A 57 -9.31 8.35 0.85
CA LEU A 57 -9.32 7.28 1.85
C LEU A 57 -8.44 7.62 3.05
N LEU A 58 -7.24 8.18 2.80
CA LEU A 58 -6.29 8.54 3.86
C LEU A 58 -6.58 9.91 4.50
N GLY A 59 -7.61 10.62 4.04
CA GLY A 59 -8.04 11.90 4.59
C GLY A 59 -7.17 13.10 4.23
N SER A 60 -6.42 13.00 3.11
CA SER A 60 -5.69 14.14 2.53
C SER A 60 -6.59 15.02 1.64
N LEU A 61 -7.73 14.48 1.21
CA LEU A 61 -8.79 15.18 0.47
C LEU A 61 -10.13 14.81 1.08
N ASP A 62 -11.02 15.79 1.21
CA ASP A 62 -12.40 15.54 1.62
C ASP A 62 -13.26 15.15 0.41
N PRO A 63 -14.09 14.10 0.49
CA PRO A 63 -14.99 13.73 -0.60
C PRO A 63 -16.04 14.82 -0.82
N SER A 64 -16.48 15.01 -2.08
CA SER A 64 -17.58 15.92 -2.42
C SER A 64 -18.93 15.37 -1.95
N SER A 65 -19.07 14.03 -1.92
CA SER A 65 -20.21 13.31 -1.35
C SER A 65 -19.78 11.91 -0.91
N GLY A 66 -20.62 11.21 -0.16
CA GLY A 66 -20.32 9.92 0.42
C GLY A 66 -19.59 10.02 1.75
N THR A 67 -19.11 8.90 2.24
CA THR A 67 -18.43 8.81 3.54
C THR A 67 -17.21 7.91 3.46
N VAL A 68 -16.15 8.26 4.23
CA VAL A 68 -14.96 7.42 4.42
C VAL A 68 -14.75 7.19 5.91
N ARG A 69 -14.38 5.97 6.26
CA ARG A 69 -13.96 5.58 7.61
C ARG A 69 -12.64 4.82 7.57
N LEU A 70 -11.76 5.17 8.48
CA LEU A 70 -10.53 4.45 8.80
C LEU A 70 -10.69 3.84 10.20
N PHE A 71 -10.61 2.52 10.31
CA PHE A 71 -10.83 1.81 11.58
C PHE A 71 -12.15 2.19 12.28
N GLY A 72 -13.21 2.47 11.48
CA GLY A 72 -14.52 2.89 11.97
C GLY A 72 -14.68 4.39 12.24
N GLU A 73 -13.63 5.19 12.19
CA GLU A 73 -13.65 6.63 12.45
C GLU A 73 -13.49 7.46 11.15
N PRO A 74 -14.06 8.66 11.06
CA PRO A 74 -13.74 9.58 9.96
C PRO A 74 -12.24 9.85 9.90
N PRO A 75 -11.61 9.92 8.69
CA PRO A 75 -10.16 10.13 8.57
C PRO A 75 -9.64 11.37 9.28
N SER A 76 -10.44 12.44 9.37
CA SER A 76 -10.09 13.67 10.07
C SER A 76 -10.04 13.53 11.60
N ARG A 77 -10.65 12.49 12.16
CA ARG A 77 -10.66 12.19 13.61
C ARG A 77 -9.74 11.05 13.99
N PHE A 78 -9.34 10.22 13.02
CA PHE A 78 -8.46 9.10 13.26
C PHE A 78 -7.05 9.57 13.64
N ALA A 79 -6.70 9.43 14.90
CA ALA A 79 -5.45 9.96 15.49
C ALA A 79 -4.28 8.99 15.40
N ASP A 80 -4.54 7.67 15.47
CA ASP A 80 -3.48 6.63 15.53
C ASP A 80 -2.91 6.29 14.14
N ARG A 81 -2.29 7.30 13.51
CA ARG A 81 -1.70 7.19 12.16
C ARG A 81 -0.57 6.16 12.08
N ALA A 82 0.02 5.79 13.22
CA ALA A 82 1.05 4.74 13.28
C ALA A 82 0.52 3.35 12.90
N ARG A 83 -0.80 3.15 12.92
CA ARG A 83 -1.44 1.93 12.45
C ARG A 83 -1.47 1.79 10.92
N ILE A 84 -1.14 2.87 10.19
CA ILE A 84 -1.15 2.91 8.73
C ILE A 84 0.28 3.03 8.22
N GLY A 85 0.74 2.02 7.47
CA GLY A 85 1.93 2.10 6.64
C GLY A 85 1.54 2.63 5.26
N TYR A 86 2.09 3.76 4.85
CA TYR A 86 1.87 4.30 3.50
C TYR A 86 3.17 4.44 2.73
N VAL A 87 3.22 3.83 1.56
CA VAL A 87 4.33 3.92 0.61
C VAL A 87 3.83 4.61 -0.65
N PRO A 88 4.20 5.87 -0.89
CA PRO A 88 3.80 6.60 -2.10
C PRO A 88 4.60 6.14 -3.33
N GLN A 89 4.04 6.36 -4.51
CA GLN A 89 4.66 6.04 -5.81
C GLN A 89 6.05 6.69 -5.97
N ARG A 90 6.20 7.93 -5.48
CA ARG A 90 7.49 8.64 -5.45
C ARG A 90 7.68 9.21 -4.04
N PRO A 91 8.58 8.62 -3.26
CA PRO A 91 8.94 9.23 -1.99
C PRO A 91 9.56 10.60 -2.25
N VAL A 92 9.00 11.62 -1.62
CA VAL A 92 9.61 12.96 -1.65
C VAL A 92 10.65 12.99 -0.54
N LEU A 93 11.91 12.89 -0.94
CA LEU A 93 13.04 13.20 -0.06
C LEU A 93 13.58 14.56 -0.43
N ASP A 94 13.75 15.38 0.57
CA ASP A 94 14.61 16.53 0.43
C ASP A 94 16.05 16.00 0.34
N SER A 95 16.68 16.13 -0.83
CA SER A 95 18.01 15.58 -1.11
C SER A 95 19.11 16.14 -0.19
N GLU A 96 18.80 17.15 0.62
CA GLU A 96 19.69 17.78 1.57
C GLU A 96 19.75 17.11 2.94
N VAL A 97 18.83 16.15 3.24
CA VAL A 97 18.83 15.44 4.52
C VAL A 97 19.81 14.27 4.46
N PRO A 98 20.97 14.34 5.14
CA PRO A 98 21.94 13.25 5.16
C PRO A 98 21.49 12.16 6.14
N ALA A 99 20.45 11.39 5.76
CA ALA A 99 19.97 10.26 6.56
C ALA A 99 20.43 8.93 5.95
N THR A 100 20.85 8.00 6.78
CA THR A 100 21.16 6.64 6.36
C THR A 100 19.86 5.85 6.10
N VAL A 101 19.99 4.74 5.38
CA VAL A 101 18.88 3.81 5.13
C VAL A 101 18.27 3.34 6.44
N GLU A 102 19.10 2.93 7.41
CA GLU A 102 18.66 2.48 8.74
C GLU A 102 17.91 3.58 9.50
N GLU A 103 18.39 4.82 9.47
CA GLU A 103 17.70 5.94 10.11
C GLU A 103 16.32 6.18 9.53
N ILE A 104 16.18 6.11 8.20
CA ILE A 104 14.87 6.24 7.53
C ILE A 104 13.95 5.10 7.96
N VAL A 105 14.41 3.85 7.92
CA VAL A 105 13.58 2.68 8.32
C VAL A 105 13.19 2.77 9.79
N THR A 106 14.10 3.22 10.65
CA THR A 106 13.87 3.44 12.08
C THR A 106 12.71 4.43 12.34
N THR A 107 12.49 5.41 11.45
CA THR A 107 11.35 6.34 11.60
C THR A 107 10.00 5.62 11.60
N GLY A 108 9.89 4.43 10.98
CA GLY A 108 8.70 3.59 11.04
C GLY A 108 8.37 3.14 12.46
N ARG A 109 9.38 2.80 13.25
CA ARG A 109 9.22 2.42 14.68
C ARG A 109 8.86 3.61 15.55
N LEU A 110 9.47 4.77 15.29
CA LEU A 110 9.23 5.99 16.05
C LEU A 110 7.77 6.44 15.96
N ALA A 111 7.13 6.29 14.81
CA ALA A 111 5.72 6.62 14.62
C ALA A 111 4.81 5.85 15.60
N ARG A 112 5.17 4.60 15.91
CA ARG A 112 4.39 3.71 16.81
C ARG A 112 4.69 3.94 18.29
N ARG A 113 5.94 4.27 18.64
CA ARG A 113 6.39 4.42 20.04
C ARG A 113 6.21 5.81 20.62
N GLY A 114 6.12 6.79 19.73
CA GLY A 114 6.22 8.18 20.12
C GLY A 114 7.67 8.66 20.15
N TRP A 115 7.87 9.86 19.67
CA TRP A 115 9.12 10.54 19.38
C TRP A 115 10.09 10.68 20.57
N TRP A 116 9.59 10.60 21.81
CA TRP A 116 10.36 10.84 23.04
C TRP A 116 10.86 9.57 23.72
N ARG A 117 10.54 8.38 23.22
CA ARG A 117 10.93 7.11 23.83
C ARG A 117 12.17 6.56 23.15
N PRO A 118 13.23 6.17 23.91
CA PRO A 118 14.40 5.54 23.33
C PRO A 118 13.99 4.22 22.64
N LEU A 119 14.70 3.91 21.56
CA LEU A 119 14.56 2.62 20.89
C LEU A 119 15.06 1.51 21.82
N HIS A 120 14.35 0.41 21.86
CA HIS A 120 14.75 -0.81 22.57
C HIS A 120 15.40 -1.79 21.58
N ARG A 121 15.96 -2.86 22.13
CA ARG A 121 16.59 -3.91 21.34
C ARG A 121 15.64 -4.49 20.29
N ASP A 122 14.39 -4.76 20.67
CA ASP A 122 13.35 -5.27 19.76
C ASP A 122 13.11 -4.35 18.56
N ASP A 123 13.22 -3.01 18.73
CA ASP A 123 13.05 -2.08 17.63
C ASP A 123 14.17 -2.18 16.61
N HIS A 124 15.40 -2.35 17.07
CA HIS A 124 16.56 -2.57 16.19
C HIS A 124 16.47 -3.91 15.46
N GLU A 125 15.97 -4.96 16.12
CA GLU A 125 15.72 -6.26 15.50
C GLU A 125 14.66 -6.14 14.39
N GLN A 126 13.56 -5.44 14.64
CA GLN A 126 12.52 -5.20 13.63
C GLN A 126 13.01 -4.33 12.45
N VAL A 127 13.83 -3.32 12.71
CA VAL A 127 14.48 -2.54 11.65
C VAL A 127 15.38 -3.42 10.80
N GLY A 128 16.19 -4.29 11.44
CA GLY A 128 17.04 -5.26 10.74
C GLY A 128 16.22 -6.21 9.86
N HIS A 129 15.17 -6.83 10.41
CA HIS A 129 14.27 -7.70 9.66
C HIS A 129 13.61 -6.98 8.47
N ALA A 130 13.16 -5.74 8.66
CA ALA A 130 12.57 -4.96 7.59
C ALA A 130 13.58 -4.63 6.47
N LEU A 131 14.83 -4.33 6.82
CA LEU A 131 15.91 -4.12 5.85
C LEU A 131 16.24 -5.39 5.06
N ASP A 132 16.36 -6.52 5.76
CA ASP A 132 16.66 -7.81 5.15
C ASP A 132 15.53 -8.25 4.19
N SER A 133 14.28 -8.02 4.58
CA SER A 133 13.10 -8.37 3.78
C SER A 133 13.04 -7.68 2.43
N VAL A 134 13.67 -6.50 2.30
CA VAL A 134 13.76 -5.76 1.03
C VAL A 134 15.16 -5.83 0.40
N GLY A 135 16.08 -6.62 0.97
CA GLY A 135 17.45 -6.79 0.47
C GLY A 135 18.31 -5.54 0.59
N LEU A 136 18.18 -4.81 1.70
CA LEU A 136 18.97 -3.61 1.99
C LEU A 136 19.83 -3.72 3.26
N GLY A 137 19.95 -4.91 3.87
CA GLY A 137 20.74 -5.11 5.09
C GLY A 137 22.18 -4.60 4.96
N ASP A 138 22.87 -4.96 3.86
CA ASP A 138 24.26 -4.53 3.60
C ASP A 138 24.39 -3.01 3.30
N LEU A 139 23.29 -2.33 3.04
CA LEU A 139 23.25 -0.90 2.71
C LEU A 139 22.72 -0.04 3.86
N ALA A 140 22.47 -0.62 5.02
CA ALA A 140 21.85 0.04 6.18
C ALA A 140 22.53 1.35 6.59
N SER A 141 23.87 1.39 6.57
CA SER A 141 24.66 2.55 6.95
C SER A 141 24.93 3.56 5.81
N GLN A 142 24.50 3.26 4.59
CA GLN A 142 24.71 4.16 3.46
C GLN A 142 23.72 5.34 3.50
N PRO A 143 24.14 6.53 3.07
CA PRO A 143 23.23 7.66 2.86
C PRO A 143 22.17 7.33 1.82
N LEU A 144 20.88 7.59 2.14
CA LEU A 144 19.79 7.24 1.27
C LEU A 144 19.84 7.92 -0.10
N ASN A 145 20.38 9.14 -0.17
CA ASN A 145 20.55 9.91 -1.41
C ASN A 145 21.61 9.32 -2.36
N GLU A 146 22.49 8.42 -1.87
CA GLU A 146 23.47 7.71 -2.70
C GLU A 146 22.89 6.43 -3.34
N LEU A 147 21.70 6.02 -2.93
CA LEU A 147 21.04 4.84 -3.44
C LEU A 147 20.34 5.10 -4.79
N SER A 148 20.23 4.08 -5.63
CA SER A 148 19.38 4.12 -6.82
C SER A 148 17.90 4.35 -6.44
N GLY A 149 17.10 4.89 -7.37
CA GLY A 149 15.68 5.14 -7.11
C GLY A 149 14.91 3.90 -6.64
N GLY A 150 15.23 2.71 -7.22
CA GLY A 150 14.64 1.45 -6.78
C GLY A 150 15.07 1.03 -5.37
N GLN A 151 16.32 1.29 -4.98
CA GLN A 151 16.79 1.04 -3.62
C GLN A 151 16.13 2.01 -2.62
N GLN A 152 16.00 3.29 -3.00
CA GLN A 152 15.27 4.26 -2.18
C GLN A 152 13.82 3.84 -1.97
N GLN A 153 13.14 3.39 -3.02
CA GLN A 153 11.76 2.87 -2.91
C GLN A 153 11.68 1.71 -1.94
N ARG A 154 12.63 0.75 -2.01
CA ARG A 154 12.71 -0.38 -1.08
C ARG A 154 12.94 0.07 0.37
N ALA A 155 13.74 1.12 0.60
CA ALA A 155 13.92 1.67 1.94
C ALA A 155 12.62 2.24 2.53
N PHE A 156 11.76 2.87 1.71
CA PHE A 156 10.43 3.31 2.17
C PHE A 156 9.46 2.17 2.41
N ILE A 157 9.57 1.07 1.66
CA ILE A 157 8.82 -0.16 1.93
C ILE A 157 9.27 -0.74 3.28
N ALA A 158 10.60 -0.88 3.50
CA ALA A 158 11.14 -1.34 4.78
C ALA A 158 10.69 -0.46 5.95
N ARG A 159 10.66 0.87 5.77
CA ARG A 159 10.13 1.80 6.76
C ARG A 159 8.68 1.50 7.14
N ALA A 160 7.84 1.22 6.14
CA ALA A 160 6.44 0.88 6.39
C ALA A 160 6.33 -0.46 7.14
N PHE A 161 7.11 -1.48 6.77
CA PHE A 161 7.13 -2.78 7.42
C PHE A 161 7.66 -2.70 8.86
N ALA A 162 8.76 -1.96 9.10
CA ALA A 162 9.29 -1.74 10.45
C ALA A 162 8.23 -1.17 11.42
N GLY A 163 7.26 -0.43 10.92
CA GLY A 163 6.13 0.07 11.69
C GLY A 163 5.13 -1.01 12.13
N GLU A 164 5.19 -2.23 11.58
CA GLU A 164 4.18 -3.30 11.77
C GLU A 164 2.74 -2.73 11.70
N PRO A 165 2.34 -2.13 10.58
CA PRO A 165 1.06 -1.46 10.47
C PRO A 165 -0.10 -2.47 10.49
N ASP A 166 -1.26 -2.04 10.98
CA ASP A 166 -2.50 -2.83 10.85
C ASP A 166 -3.10 -2.70 9.43
N LEU A 167 -2.80 -1.60 8.75
CA LEU A 167 -3.18 -1.33 7.36
C LEU A 167 -1.95 -0.87 6.57
N LEU A 168 -1.61 -1.60 5.51
CA LEU A 168 -0.55 -1.23 4.58
C LEU A 168 -1.16 -0.73 3.26
N VAL A 169 -0.84 0.49 2.87
CA VAL A 169 -1.28 1.10 1.61
C VAL A 169 -0.05 1.37 0.74
N LEU A 170 -0.04 0.79 -0.45
CA LEU A 170 1.09 0.82 -1.37
C LEU A 170 0.65 1.43 -2.70
N ASP A 171 1.27 2.52 -3.12
CA ASP A 171 0.99 3.18 -4.41
C ASP A 171 2.14 2.93 -5.38
N GLU A 172 1.96 1.99 -6.33
CA GLU A 172 2.94 1.59 -7.36
C GLU A 172 4.33 1.19 -6.79
N PRO A 173 4.40 0.31 -5.76
CA PRO A 173 5.63 0.11 -4.97
C PRO A 173 6.74 -0.63 -5.71
N ILE A 174 6.44 -1.43 -6.73
CA ILE A 174 7.39 -2.36 -7.37
C ILE A 174 7.58 -2.08 -8.87
N ALA A 175 7.19 -0.93 -9.36
CA ALA A 175 7.41 -0.57 -10.76
C ALA A 175 8.92 -0.55 -11.09
N GLY A 176 9.35 -1.40 -12.05
CA GLY A 176 10.75 -1.47 -12.50
C GLY A 176 11.72 -2.16 -11.53
N VAL A 177 11.25 -3.00 -10.62
CA VAL A 177 12.06 -3.77 -9.66
C VAL A 177 12.35 -5.16 -10.22
N ASP A 178 13.55 -5.69 -9.96
CA ASP A 178 13.97 -7.04 -10.42
C ASP A 178 13.15 -8.17 -9.74
N ALA A 179 13.14 -9.35 -10.38
CA ALA A 179 12.33 -10.50 -9.96
C ALA A 179 12.68 -11.02 -8.55
N GLU A 180 13.94 -10.92 -8.10
CA GLU A 180 14.32 -11.34 -6.74
C GLU A 180 13.74 -10.38 -5.70
N SER A 181 13.87 -9.08 -5.94
CA SER A 181 13.29 -8.04 -5.10
C SER A 181 11.75 -8.11 -5.05
N GLN A 182 11.11 -8.46 -6.17
CA GLN A 182 9.66 -8.69 -6.21
C GLN A 182 9.23 -9.88 -5.33
N ARG A 183 10.00 -10.99 -5.34
CA ARG A 183 9.73 -12.15 -4.46
C ARG A 183 9.87 -11.76 -2.98
N ARG A 184 10.96 -11.10 -2.60
CA ARG A 184 11.17 -10.64 -1.22
C ARG A 184 10.06 -9.71 -0.75
N PHE A 185 9.62 -8.81 -1.62
CA PHE A 185 8.49 -7.90 -1.34
C PHE A 185 7.20 -8.70 -1.09
N ARG A 186 6.90 -9.68 -1.95
CA ARG A 186 5.74 -10.56 -1.80
C ARG A 186 5.78 -11.32 -0.47
N ASP A 187 6.91 -11.97 -0.17
CA ASP A 187 7.10 -12.76 1.05
C ASP A 187 6.91 -11.89 2.30
N SER A 188 7.34 -10.62 2.24
CA SER A 188 7.16 -9.65 3.35
C SER A 188 5.71 -9.24 3.53
N ILE A 189 4.95 -9.06 2.45
CA ILE A 189 3.50 -8.77 2.52
C ILE A 189 2.76 -9.98 3.11
N THR A 190 3.06 -11.19 2.62
CA THR A 190 2.45 -12.42 3.12
C THR A 190 2.71 -12.59 4.62
N HIS A 191 3.97 -12.40 5.05
CA HIS A 191 4.32 -12.43 6.47
C HIS A 191 3.53 -11.40 7.30
N LEU A 192 3.39 -10.17 6.80
CA LEU A 192 2.65 -9.11 7.50
C LEU A 192 1.16 -9.47 7.65
N ILE A 193 0.57 -10.09 6.64
CA ILE A 193 -0.82 -10.55 6.67
C ILE A 193 -0.99 -11.73 7.63
N GLU A 194 -0.16 -12.77 7.49
CA GLU A 194 -0.28 -14.02 8.24
C GLU A 194 0.04 -13.86 9.73
N GLU A 195 1.12 -13.14 10.05
CA GLU A 195 1.59 -13.02 11.44
C GLU A 195 0.96 -11.86 12.20
N HIS A 196 0.58 -10.78 11.49
CA HIS A 196 0.05 -9.58 12.13
C HIS A 196 -1.44 -9.31 11.81
N GLY A 197 -2.04 -10.06 10.89
CA GLY A 197 -3.43 -9.84 10.45
C GLY A 197 -3.62 -8.50 9.76
N ALA A 198 -2.59 -7.93 9.16
CA ALA A 198 -2.68 -6.64 8.49
C ALA A 198 -3.53 -6.71 7.24
N GLY A 199 -4.35 -5.69 6.98
CA GLY A 199 -4.98 -5.51 5.67
C GLY A 199 -4.03 -4.77 4.72
N VAL A 200 -4.03 -5.15 3.45
CA VAL A 200 -3.16 -4.56 2.43
C VAL A 200 -4.00 -4.03 1.27
N LEU A 201 -3.78 -2.76 0.92
CA LEU A 201 -4.32 -2.12 -0.29
C LEU A 201 -3.16 -1.77 -1.22
N LEU A 202 -3.02 -2.53 -2.30
CA LEU A 202 -2.01 -2.32 -3.32
C LEU A 202 -2.62 -1.61 -4.53
N VAL A 203 -2.13 -0.43 -4.86
CA VAL A 203 -2.41 0.22 -6.14
C VAL A 203 -1.29 -0.11 -7.11
N SER A 204 -1.61 -0.83 -8.18
CA SER A 204 -0.64 -1.16 -9.21
C SER A 204 -1.33 -1.41 -10.54
N HIS A 205 -0.58 -1.20 -11.62
CA HIS A 205 -0.97 -1.66 -12.96
C HIS A 205 -0.30 -2.99 -13.31
N GLU A 206 0.69 -3.42 -12.54
CA GLU A 206 1.41 -4.67 -12.69
C GLU A 206 1.26 -5.51 -11.42
N LEU A 207 0.59 -6.67 -11.53
CA LEU A 207 0.27 -7.54 -10.41
C LEU A 207 0.93 -8.92 -10.50
N SER A 208 1.69 -9.21 -11.57
CA SER A 208 2.28 -10.53 -11.85
C SER A 208 3.02 -11.12 -10.64
N ALA A 209 3.72 -10.29 -9.88
CA ALA A 209 4.48 -10.76 -8.72
C ALA A 209 3.61 -11.19 -7.53
N VAL A 210 2.35 -10.74 -7.43
CA VAL A 210 1.48 -10.92 -6.26
C VAL A 210 0.10 -11.50 -6.60
N ALA A 211 -0.17 -11.77 -7.88
CA ALA A 211 -1.51 -12.16 -8.35
C ALA A 211 -2.07 -13.40 -7.66
N SER A 212 -1.19 -14.38 -7.31
CA SER A 212 -1.57 -15.62 -6.61
C SER A 212 -1.97 -15.41 -5.15
N ASP A 213 -1.55 -14.30 -4.55
CA ASP A 213 -1.75 -14.04 -3.12
C ASP A 213 -2.86 -13.01 -2.87
N LEU A 214 -3.45 -12.47 -3.95
CA LEU A 214 -4.55 -11.51 -3.86
C LEU A 214 -5.87 -12.22 -3.51
N ASP A 215 -6.55 -11.71 -2.50
CA ASP A 215 -7.92 -12.12 -2.17
C ASP A 215 -8.93 -11.47 -3.12
N ARG A 216 -8.66 -10.20 -3.49
CA ARG A 216 -9.63 -9.40 -4.23
C ARG A 216 -8.97 -8.35 -5.12
N VAL A 217 -9.57 -8.14 -6.31
CA VAL A 217 -9.19 -7.08 -7.25
C VAL A 217 -10.36 -6.13 -7.43
N VAL A 218 -10.08 -4.84 -7.32
CA VAL A 218 -11.04 -3.75 -7.55
C VAL A 218 -10.59 -2.97 -8.77
N VAL A 219 -11.43 -2.90 -9.80
CA VAL A 219 -11.14 -2.13 -11.02
C VAL A 219 -11.84 -0.78 -10.96
N LEU A 220 -11.05 0.30 -10.97
CA LEU A 220 -11.54 1.67 -10.92
C LEU A 220 -11.47 2.35 -12.31
N LYS A 221 -12.61 2.87 -12.75
CA LYS A 221 -12.74 3.77 -13.92
C LYS A 221 -13.68 4.94 -13.55
N ARG A 222 -13.22 5.85 -12.71
CA ARG A 222 -14.01 6.84 -11.96
C ARG A 222 -15.03 6.20 -11.02
N ARG A 223 -15.61 5.06 -11.39
CA ARG A 223 -16.46 4.18 -10.58
C ARG A 223 -15.80 2.83 -10.42
N VAL A 224 -16.20 2.09 -9.44
CA VAL A 224 -15.84 0.67 -9.36
C VAL A 224 -16.63 -0.06 -10.44
N VAL A 225 -15.93 -0.70 -11.37
CA VAL A 225 -16.53 -1.47 -12.48
C VAL A 225 -16.38 -2.98 -12.30
N PHE A 226 -15.54 -3.39 -11.36
CA PHE A 226 -15.39 -4.77 -10.91
C PHE A 226 -14.86 -4.76 -9.48
N ASP A 227 -15.35 -5.68 -8.67
CA ASP A 227 -14.90 -5.94 -7.30
C ASP A 227 -15.14 -7.43 -7.01
N GLY A 228 -14.06 -8.22 -6.89
CA GLY A 228 -14.17 -9.67 -6.69
C GLY A 228 -12.83 -10.39 -6.77
N PRO A 229 -12.84 -11.74 -6.64
CA PRO A 229 -11.64 -12.55 -6.75
C PRO A 229 -10.94 -12.38 -8.09
N PRO A 230 -9.58 -12.47 -8.14
CA PRO A 230 -8.81 -12.32 -9.37
C PRO A 230 -9.28 -13.23 -10.51
N ALA A 231 -9.63 -14.47 -10.21
CA ALA A 231 -10.11 -15.46 -11.21
C ALA A 231 -11.40 -15.02 -11.93
N GLU A 232 -12.29 -14.29 -11.25
CA GLU A 232 -13.54 -13.81 -11.83
C GLU A 232 -13.32 -12.61 -12.74
N LEU A 233 -12.25 -11.83 -12.55
CA LEU A 233 -11.92 -10.70 -13.40
C LEU A 233 -11.66 -11.13 -14.85
N ALA A 234 -10.94 -12.25 -15.06
CA ALA A 234 -10.66 -12.79 -16.40
C ALA A 234 -11.96 -13.19 -17.12
N ALA A 235 -12.96 -13.67 -16.39
CA ALA A 235 -14.26 -14.10 -16.94
C ALA A 235 -15.24 -12.93 -17.13
N SER A 236 -15.06 -11.81 -16.42
CA SER A 236 -15.99 -10.67 -16.39
C SER A 236 -16.07 -9.88 -17.69
N GLY A 237 -15.07 -10.00 -18.59
CA GLY A 237 -14.95 -9.18 -19.79
C GLY A 237 -14.66 -7.68 -19.53
N VAL A 238 -14.36 -7.33 -18.29
CA VAL A 238 -14.00 -5.95 -17.91
C VAL A 238 -12.62 -5.63 -18.47
N SER A 239 -12.56 -4.70 -19.42
CA SER A 239 -11.29 -4.18 -19.92
C SER A 239 -10.58 -3.39 -18.83
N LEU A 240 -9.31 -3.66 -18.57
CA LEU A 240 -8.49 -2.86 -17.66
C LEU A 240 -8.10 -1.50 -18.25
N GLY A 241 -8.50 -1.22 -19.51
CA GLY A 241 -8.16 0.01 -20.22
C GLY A 241 -6.72 0.05 -20.72
N VAL A 242 -6.07 -1.09 -20.79
CA VAL A 242 -4.79 -1.35 -21.49
C VAL A 242 -5.10 -1.94 -22.86
N HIS A 243 -4.22 -1.72 -23.83
CA HIS A 243 -4.37 -2.32 -25.17
C HIS A 243 -4.42 -3.86 -25.03
N PRO A 244 -5.16 -4.60 -25.91
CA PRO A 244 -5.16 -6.08 -25.85
C PRO A 244 -3.76 -6.72 -25.91
N GLU A 245 -2.80 -6.03 -26.52
CA GLU A 245 -1.38 -6.46 -26.59
C GLU A 245 -0.60 -6.14 -25.30
N ASP A 246 -1.15 -5.25 -24.43
CA ASP A 246 -0.60 -4.87 -23.13
C ASP A 246 -1.44 -5.46 -21.98
N LEU A 247 -2.27 -6.46 -22.25
CA LEU A 247 -2.97 -7.21 -21.21
C LEU A 247 -1.92 -7.80 -20.28
N PRO A 248 -1.98 -7.48 -18.98
CA PRO A 248 -0.97 -7.96 -18.05
C PRO A 248 -0.89 -9.48 -18.10
N LEU A 249 0.30 -10.03 -18.24
CA LEU A 249 0.57 -11.48 -18.29
C LEU A 249 -0.08 -12.23 -17.11
N TRP A 250 -0.20 -11.58 -15.95
CA TRP A 250 -0.85 -12.16 -14.78
C TRP A 250 -2.34 -12.50 -14.98
N LEU A 251 -3.04 -11.86 -15.92
CA LEU A 251 -4.42 -12.24 -16.27
C LEU A 251 -4.48 -13.54 -17.09
N GLU A 252 -3.41 -13.89 -17.81
CA GLU A 252 -3.32 -15.14 -18.54
C GLU A 252 -2.96 -16.30 -17.60
N GLU A 253 -2.21 -16.05 -16.53
CA GLU A 253 -1.84 -17.04 -15.51
C GLU A 253 -3.04 -17.43 -14.60
N LEU A 254 -4.10 -16.63 -14.58
CA LEU A 254 -5.32 -16.91 -13.81
C LEU A 254 -6.41 -17.65 -14.60
N ARG A 255 -6.15 -18.01 -15.87
CA ARG A 255 -7.06 -18.81 -16.72
C ARG A 255 -6.75 -20.29 -16.57
#